data_0b0f5d85c8f7e8751da3f31ed0a9cbce
#
_entry.id   0b0f5d85c8f7e8751da3f31ed0a9cbce
#
_cell.length_a   1.000
_cell.length_b   1.000
_cell.length_c   1.000
_cell.angle_alpha   90.00
_cell.angle_beta   90.00
_cell.angle_gamma   90.00
#
_symmetry.space_group_name_H-M   'P 1'
#
loop_
_entity.id
_entity.type
_entity.pdbx_description
1 polymer ?
#
loop_
_entity_poly.entity_id
_entity_poly.type
_entity_poly.pdbx_seq_one_letter_code
_entity_poly.pdbx_strand_id
1 'polypeptide(L)'
;MTAVDGTGAAGTSAAEALAERLFAATLGASELQSVYLGDRLGWYRALSDHGPLTSTELADRTGTVERYAREWREQQAVAGYVDVNSDADRRYSLPQAHADVLVDDENLLFLAPLARLFVATTSSMPRLLDAYRHGGGVTWESMGPDAREGQAVLNRPMYLHQLCQQFLPVVTDLHATLSDGGQVADLGMGEGWSSIALALGYPKIEVHGFDVDAASVNAARRNAHDRGVDDRVHFSLVDVAGQAPEAGRADAGTYDAVFAFECLHDVPDPVGFLSTARAIAQPGAPVIVMDERTADEFDPEAGPIEQLLYGFSLTCCLPDSLSHPGSIATGTVMRHSTLESYAKAAGFERVDVLPIEHEMFRFYRLG
;
A
#
# COMPACT_ATOMS: atom_id res chain seq x y z
N MET A 1 42.09 3.58 54.32
CA MET A 1 41.08 4.33 53.56
C MET A 1 41.32 4.03 52.09
N THR A 2 40.79 2.98 51.59
CA THR A 2 40.86 2.53 50.20
C THR A 2 39.60 3.00 49.52
N ALA A 3 39.77 3.87 48.51
CA ALA A 3 38.69 4.32 47.65
C ALA A 3 38.13 3.13 46.85
N VAL A 4 36.83 2.95 46.91
CA VAL A 4 36.09 2.01 46.06
C VAL A 4 35.87 2.74 44.74
N ASP A 5 36.60 2.35 43.71
CA ASP A 5 36.33 2.81 42.33
C ASP A 5 34.93 2.36 41.93
N GLY A 6 34.13 3.38 41.56
CA GLY A 6 32.82 3.19 40.95
C GLY A 6 32.98 2.48 39.61
N THR A 7 32.43 1.27 39.51
CA THR A 7 32.18 0.59 38.23
C THR A 7 31.21 1.41 37.42
N GLY A 8 31.73 2.23 36.51
CA GLY A 8 30.94 2.81 35.44
C GLY A 8 30.30 1.69 34.63
N ALA A 9 29.01 1.80 34.38
CA ALA A 9 28.31 0.91 33.45
C ALA A 9 29.06 0.93 32.13
N ALA A 10 29.63 -0.20 31.74
CA ALA A 10 30.26 -0.36 30.43
C ALA A 10 29.16 -0.15 29.39
N GLY A 11 29.30 0.90 28.57
CA GLY A 11 28.39 1.13 27.43
C GLY A 11 28.44 -0.07 26.48
N THR A 12 27.29 -0.46 25.96
CA THR A 12 27.15 -1.51 24.95
C THR A 12 28.11 -1.24 23.78
N SER A 13 28.90 -2.22 23.35
CA SER A 13 29.78 -2.05 22.19
C SER A 13 28.96 -1.90 20.90
N ALA A 14 29.53 -1.29 19.86
CA ALA A 14 28.85 -1.15 18.56
C ALA A 14 28.42 -2.52 17.96
N ALA A 15 29.21 -3.56 18.21
CA ALA A 15 28.88 -4.91 17.78
C ALA A 15 27.69 -5.50 18.55
N GLU A 16 27.63 -5.29 19.86
CA GLU A 16 26.50 -5.72 20.69
C GLU A 16 25.22 -4.98 20.30
N ALA A 17 25.28 -3.67 20.10
CA ALA A 17 24.13 -2.87 19.63
C ALA A 17 23.61 -3.36 18.28
N LEU A 18 24.48 -3.71 17.33
CA LEU A 18 24.07 -4.27 16.04
C LEU A 18 23.45 -5.67 16.21
N ALA A 19 24.00 -6.51 17.09
CA ALA A 19 23.43 -7.84 17.38
C ALA A 19 22.03 -7.74 18.00
N GLU A 20 21.82 -6.83 18.95
CA GLU A 20 20.51 -6.55 19.54
C GLU A 20 19.50 -6.07 18.48
N ARG A 21 19.92 -5.14 17.59
CA ARG A 21 19.09 -4.68 16.49
C ARG A 21 18.69 -5.80 15.52
N LEU A 22 19.61 -6.69 15.15
CA LEU A 22 19.31 -7.85 14.29
C LEU A 22 18.38 -8.85 14.99
N PHE A 23 18.55 -9.05 16.29
CA PHE A 23 17.65 -9.89 17.07
C PHE A 23 16.23 -9.30 17.12
N ALA A 24 16.08 -8.00 17.38
CA ALA A 24 14.80 -7.30 17.36
C ALA A 24 14.11 -7.40 15.98
N ALA A 25 14.88 -7.24 14.90
CA ALA A 25 14.37 -7.41 13.53
C ALA A 25 13.90 -8.86 13.28
N THR A 26 14.59 -9.86 13.82
CA THR A 26 14.19 -11.28 13.73
C THR A 26 12.88 -11.55 14.49
N LEU A 27 12.71 -10.96 15.67
CA LEU A 27 11.44 -11.05 16.41
C LEU A 27 10.29 -10.43 15.60
N GLY A 28 10.45 -9.20 15.09
CA GLY A 28 9.43 -8.54 14.26
C GLY A 28 9.08 -9.34 13.00
N ALA A 29 10.06 -9.92 12.31
CA ALA A 29 9.84 -10.79 11.16
C ALA A 29 9.03 -12.04 11.54
N SER A 30 9.33 -12.67 12.68
CA SER A 30 8.60 -13.84 13.20
C SER A 30 7.16 -13.47 13.60
N GLU A 31 6.96 -12.29 14.17
CA GLU A 31 5.63 -11.76 14.48
C GLU A 31 4.80 -11.53 13.21
N LEU A 32 5.36 -10.90 12.17
CA LEU A 32 4.66 -10.73 10.90
C LEU A 32 4.26 -12.05 10.24
N GLN A 33 5.12 -13.08 10.31
CA GLN A 33 4.78 -14.43 9.83
C GLN A 33 3.60 -15.03 10.59
N SER A 34 3.56 -14.86 11.91
CA SER A 34 2.45 -15.38 12.74
C SER A 34 1.17 -14.56 12.58
N VAL A 35 1.27 -13.24 12.37
CA VAL A 35 0.12 -12.37 11.98
C VAL A 35 -0.44 -12.81 10.63
N TYR A 36 0.40 -13.09 9.64
CA TYR A 36 -0.02 -13.63 8.35
C TYR A 36 -0.83 -14.92 8.50
N LEU A 37 -0.35 -15.87 9.32
CA LEU A 37 -1.09 -17.12 9.58
C LEU A 37 -2.45 -16.85 10.22
N GLY A 38 -2.50 -15.96 11.22
CA GLY A 38 -3.73 -15.60 11.92
C GLY A 38 -4.76 -14.95 11.00
N ASP A 39 -4.31 -14.06 10.11
CA ASP A 39 -5.13 -13.38 9.11
C ASP A 39 -5.63 -14.35 8.03
N ARG A 40 -4.73 -15.09 7.37
CA ARG A 40 -5.10 -15.98 6.25
C ARG A 40 -5.90 -17.20 6.67
N LEU A 41 -5.74 -17.68 7.90
CA LEU A 41 -6.52 -18.80 8.46
C LEU A 41 -7.81 -18.33 9.16
N GLY A 42 -8.07 -17.02 9.22
CA GLY A 42 -9.26 -16.46 9.86
C GLY A 42 -9.28 -16.59 11.39
N TRP A 43 -8.14 -16.83 12.01
CA TRP A 43 -8.07 -17.04 13.46
C TRP A 43 -8.38 -15.77 14.26
N TYR A 44 -7.89 -14.60 13.82
CA TYR A 44 -8.25 -13.33 14.45
C TYR A 44 -9.75 -13.03 14.30
N ARG A 45 -10.31 -13.25 13.10
CA ARG A 45 -11.74 -13.07 12.85
C ARG A 45 -12.58 -13.97 13.77
N ALA A 46 -12.22 -15.26 13.90
CA ALA A 46 -12.92 -16.19 14.76
C ALA A 46 -12.86 -15.78 16.25
N LEU A 47 -11.71 -15.25 16.72
CA LEU A 47 -11.58 -14.73 18.08
C LEU A 47 -12.39 -13.45 18.30
N SER A 48 -12.46 -12.57 17.30
CA SER A 48 -13.26 -11.34 17.32
C SER A 48 -14.75 -11.63 17.37
N ASP A 49 -15.23 -12.53 16.49
CA ASP A 49 -16.66 -12.77 16.30
C ASP A 49 -17.28 -13.66 17.41
N HIS A 50 -16.48 -14.52 18.04
CA HIS A 50 -17.01 -15.54 18.95
C HIS A 50 -16.49 -15.43 20.40
N GLY A 51 -15.64 -14.46 20.66
CA GLY A 51 -15.09 -14.24 22.01
C GLY A 51 -14.02 -15.25 22.43
N PRO A 52 -13.80 -15.49 23.72
CA PRO A 52 -12.72 -16.34 24.18
C PRO A 52 -12.88 -17.79 23.75
N LEU A 53 -11.90 -18.34 23.00
CA LEU A 53 -11.89 -19.70 22.47
C LEU A 53 -10.73 -20.54 23.02
N THR A 54 -10.98 -21.85 23.21
CA THR A 54 -9.92 -22.86 23.35
C THR A 54 -9.28 -23.15 21.99
N SER A 55 -8.16 -23.89 21.96
CA SER A 55 -7.52 -24.30 20.69
C SER A 55 -8.41 -25.20 19.85
N THR A 56 -9.17 -26.10 20.50
CA THR A 56 -10.12 -26.99 19.80
C THR A 56 -11.25 -26.19 19.17
N GLU A 57 -11.90 -25.29 19.93
CA GLU A 57 -12.97 -24.45 19.41
C GLU A 57 -12.50 -23.55 18.26
N LEU A 58 -11.29 -22.97 18.34
CA LEU A 58 -10.71 -22.16 17.28
C LEU A 58 -10.46 -22.98 16.01
N ALA A 59 -9.85 -24.18 16.17
CA ALA A 59 -9.57 -25.07 15.06
C ALA A 59 -10.86 -25.57 14.38
N ASP A 60 -11.87 -25.99 15.16
CA ASP A 60 -13.15 -26.44 14.63
C ASP A 60 -13.89 -25.36 13.83
N ARG A 61 -13.87 -24.11 14.31
CA ARG A 61 -14.54 -22.97 13.62
C ARG A 61 -13.86 -22.56 12.33
N THR A 62 -12.55 -22.74 12.25
CA THR A 62 -11.76 -22.27 11.09
C THR A 62 -11.36 -23.43 10.15
N GLY A 63 -11.72 -24.66 10.48
CA GLY A 63 -11.38 -25.85 9.68
C GLY A 63 -9.88 -26.13 9.68
N THR A 64 -9.17 -25.78 10.77
CA THR A 64 -7.72 -25.93 10.88
C THR A 64 -7.35 -27.07 11.85
N VAL A 65 -6.06 -27.41 11.89
CA VAL A 65 -5.54 -28.47 12.80
C VAL A 65 -5.26 -27.88 14.18
N GLU A 66 -5.89 -28.48 15.20
CA GLU A 66 -5.82 -28.00 16.59
C GLU A 66 -4.39 -27.80 17.10
N ARG A 67 -3.45 -28.70 16.75
CA ARG A 67 -2.07 -28.58 17.22
C ARG A 67 -1.40 -27.28 16.73
N TYR A 68 -1.69 -26.84 15.48
CA TYR A 68 -1.21 -25.55 14.97
C TYR A 68 -1.93 -24.36 15.61
N ALA A 69 -3.24 -24.44 15.76
CA ALA A 69 -4.02 -23.40 16.44
C ALA A 69 -3.55 -23.22 17.90
N ARG A 70 -3.18 -24.31 18.60
CA ARG A 70 -2.62 -24.29 19.95
C ARG A 70 -1.30 -23.54 20.01
N GLU A 71 -0.34 -23.87 19.15
CA GLU A 71 0.97 -23.24 19.12
C GLU A 71 0.85 -21.74 18.77
N TRP A 72 0.05 -21.45 17.74
CA TRP A 72 -0.14 -20.08 17.28
C TRP A 72 -0.71 -19.18 18.38
N ARG A 73 -1.81 -19.56 19.05
CA ARG A 73 -2.40 -18.73 20.10
C ARG A 73 -1.49 -18.53 21.30
N GLU A 74 -0.65 -19.54 21.65
CA GLU A 74 0.34 -19.41 22.70
C GLU A 74 1.43 -18.41 22.31
N GLN A 75 1.92 -18.48 21.09
CA GLN A 75 2.86 -17.49 20.54
C GLN A 75 2.24 -16.09 20.51
N GLN A 76 0.98 -15.97 20.07
CA GLN A 76 0.29 -14.68 20.03
C GLN A 76 0.09 -14.06 21.43
N ALA A 77 -0.14 -14.87 22.45
CA ALA A 77 -0.23 -14.38 23.82
C ALA A 77 1.14 -13.95 24.37
N VAL A 78 2.21 -14.69 24.05
CA VAL A 78 3.58 -14.30 24.42
C VAL A 78 4.00 -13.01 23.72
N ALA A 79 3.58 -12.81 22.48
CA ALA A 79 3.83 -11.57 21.71
C ALA A 79 2.88 -10.42 22.06
N GLY A 80 1.85 -10.64 22.89
CA GLY A 80 0.94 -9.60 23.37
C GLY A 80 -0.19 -9.25 22.40
N TYR A 81 -0.46 -10.09 21.39
CA TYR A 81 -1.56 -9.85 20.42
C TYR A 81 -2.93 -10.32 20.93
N VAL A 82 -2.96 -11.36 21.76
CA VAL A 82 -4.19 -11.90 22.34
C VAL A 82 -4.06 -12.07 23.85
N ASP A 83 -5.17 -11.93 24.56
CA ASP A 83 -5.26 -12.18 25.97
C ASP A 83 -5.56 -13.67 26.24
N VAL A 84 -5.12 -14.16 27.40
CA VAL A 84 -5.42 -15.50 27.88
C VAL A 84 -5.92 -15.47 29.32
N ASN A 85 -7.01 -16.19 29.62
CA ASN A 85 -7.48 -16.33 30.98
C ASN A 85 -6.65 -17.37 31.76
N SER A 86 -6.80 -17.37 33.09
CA SER A 86 -6.10 -18.25 34.00
C SER A 86 -6.80 -19.62 34.25
N ASP A 87 -7.90 -19.89 33.55
CA ASP A 87 -8.69 -21.13 33.73
C ASP A 87 -7.94 -22.35 33.21
N ALA A 88 -8.32 -23.54 33.68
CA ALA A 88 -7.70 -24.79 33.28
C ALA A 88 -7.74 -25.03 31.77
N ASP A 89 -8.80 -24.58 31.10
CA ASP A 89 -9.00 -24.73 29.65
C ASP A 89 -8.30 -23.64 28.82
N ARG A 90 -7.68 -22.65 29.46
CA ARG A 90 -6.97 -21.53 28.80
C ARG A 90 -7.70 -21.02 27.53
N ARG A 91 -8.65 -20.14 27.72
CA ARG A 91 -9.34 -19.46 26.61
C ARG A 91 -8.61 -18.19 26.22
N TYR A 92 -8.52 -17.96 24.92
CA TYR A 92 -7.82 -16.84 24.33
C TYR A 92 -8.84 -15.89 23.70
N SER A 93 -8.64 -14.62 23.89
CA SER A 93 -9.51 -13.55 23.32
C SER A 93 -8.69 -12.49 22.59
N LEU A 94 -9.26 -11.91 21.56
CA LEU A 94 -8.71 -10.76 20.89
C LEU A 94 -9.33 -9.50 21.51
N PRO A 95 -8.54 -8.61 22.16
CA PRO A 95 -9.03 -7.32 22.62
C PRO A 95 -9.61 -6.49 21.46
N GLN A 96 -10.65 -5.69 21.71
CA GLN A 96 -11.28 -4.86 20.68
C GLN A 96 -10.26 -3.94 19.99
N ALA A 97 -9.39 -3.28 20.76
CA ALA A 97 -8.35 -2.42 20.19
C ALA A 97 -7.38 -3.16 19.25
N HIS A 98 -7.15 -4.46 19.48
CA HIS A 98 -6.35 -5.29 18.59
C HIS A 98 -7.17 -5.78 17.38
N ALA A 99 -8.49 -5.99 17.56
CA ALA A 99 -9.40 -6.29 16.45
C ALA A 99 -9.46 -5.13 15.45
N ASP A 100 -9.43 -3.88 15.92
CA ASP A 100 -9.40 -2.67 15.07
C ASP A 100 -8.17 -2.65 14.14
N VAL A 101 -7.04 -3.26 14.58
CA VAL A 101 -5.78 -3.33 13.81
C VAL A 101 -5.67 -4.58 12.95
N LEU A 102 -6.26 -5.70 13.40
CA LEU A 102 -6.02 -7.02 12.82
C LEU A 102 -7.22 -7.61 12.06
N VAL A 103 -8.42 -7.04 12.24
CA VAL A 103 -9.68 -7.64 11.75
C VAL A 103 -10.59 -6.63 11.05
N ASP A 104 -10.69 -5.41 11.58
CA ASP A 104 -11.58 -4.38 11.02
C ASP A 104 -10.96 -3.72 9.81
N ASP A 105 -11.28 -4.25 8.65
CA ASP A 105 -10.69 -3.88 7.37
C ASP A 105 -11.24 -2.56 6.77
N GLU A 106 -12.06 -1.83 7.53
CA GLU A 106 -12.44 -0.44 7.25
C GLU A 106 -11.84 0.56 8.27
N ASN A 107 -11.17 0.07 9.31
CA ASN A 107 -10.52 0.92 10.30
C ASN A 107 -9.22 1.53 9.75
N LEU A 108 -8.99 2.83 9.99
CA LEU A 108 -7.75 3.50 9.57
C LEU A 108 -6.48 2.93 10.24
N LEU A 109 -6.61 2.16 11.30
CA LEU A 109 -5.51 1.48 11.99
C LEU A 109 -5.28 0.05 11.48
N PHE A 110 -6.01 -0.41 10.46
CA PHE A 110 -5.91 -1.78 9.96
C PHE A 110 -4.57 -2.03 9.28
N LEU A 111 -3.73 -2.86 9.89
CA LEU A 111 -2.34 -3.12 9.44
C LEU A 111 -2.04 -4.61 9.20
N ALA A 112 -2.97 -5.53 9.42
CA ALA A 112 -2.76 -6.96 9.12
C ALA A 112 -2.24 -7.21 7.69
N PRO A 113 -2.64 -6.45 6.64
CA PRO A 113 -2.15 -6.63 5.28
C PRO A 113 -0.65 -6.45 5.10
N LEU A 114 0.04 -5.69 5.97
CA LEU A 114 1.51 -5.60 5.95
C LEU A 114 2.17 -6.97 6.09
N ALA A 115 1.57 -7.89 6.86
CA ALA A 115 2.07 -9.25 6.98
C ALA A 115 1.92 -10.05 5.67
N ARG A 116 0.87 -9.79 4.87
CA ARG A 116 0.70 -10.37 3.52
C ARG A 116 1.79 -9.88 2.58
N LEU A 117 2.03 -8.56 2.53
CA LEU A 117 3.10 -7.95 1.72
C LEU A 117 4.47 -8.50 2.12
N PHE A 118 4.76 -8.59 3.42
CA PHE A 118 6.01 -9.15 3.92
C PHE A 118 6.22 -10.60 3.47
N VAL A 119 5.20 -11.46 3.55
CA VAL A 119 5.31 -12.86 3.11
C VAL A 119 5.44 -12.96 1.60
N ALA A 120 4.71 -12.16 0.81
CA ALA A 120 4.80 -12.13 -0.64
C ALA A 120 6.22 -11.75 -1.11
N THR A 121 6.80 -10.68 -0.57
CA THR A 121 8.16 -10.24 -0.90
C THR A 121 9.20 -11.25 -0.42
N THR A 122 9.06 -11.81 0.79
CA THR A 122 9.97 -12.84 1.32
C THR A 122 9.94 -14.11 0.48
N SER A 123 8.78 -14.52 -0.01
CA SER A 123 8.63 -15.69 -0.90
C SER A 123 9.31 -15.47 -2.27
N SER A 124 9.55 -14.22 -2.64
CA SER A 124 10.22 -13.83 -3.88
C SER A 124 11.75 -13.75 -3.76
N MET A 125 12.32 -13.89 -2.55
CA MET A 125 13.77 -13.75 -2.31
C MET A 125 14.68 -14.57 -3.22
N PRO A 126 14.40 -15.85 -3.58
CA PRO A 126 15.25 -16.59 -4.52
C PRO A 126 15.32 -15.94 -5.91
N ARG A 127 14.18 -15.40 -6.40
CA ARG A 127 14.12 -14.70 -7.69
C ARG A 127 14.79 -13.34 -7.62
N LEU A 128 14.63 -12.64 -6.51
CA LEU A 128 15.32 -11.37 -6.25
C LEU A 128 16.84 -11.55 -6.26
N LEU A 129 17.38 -12.58 -5.58
CA LEU A 129 18.80 -12.87 -5.61
C LEU A 129 19.34 -13.14 -7.02
N ASP A 130 18.54 -13.78 -7.87
CA ASP A 130 18.88 -14.01 -9.27
C ASP A 130 18.88 -12.70 -10.07
N ALA A 131 17.82 -11.89 -9.95
CA ALA A 131 17.70 -10.57 -10.57
C ALA A 131 18.83 -9.63 -10.16
N TYR A 132 19.19 -9.58 -8.88
CA TYR A 132 20.31 -8.77 -8.37
C TYR A 132 21.68 -9.16 -8.91
N ARG A 133 21.86 -10.44 -9.34
CA ARG A 133 23.12 -10.92 -9.89
C ARG A 133 23.21 -10.77 -11.40
N HIS A 134 22.09 -10.94 -12.10
CA HIS A 134 22.10 -11.12 -13.55
C HIS A 134 21.33 -10.03 -14.31
N GLY A 135 20.69 -9.10 -13.57
CA GLY A 135 19.77 -8.11 -14.15
C GLY A 135 18.37 -8.67 -14.39
N GLY A 136 17.48 -7.83 -14.93
CA GLY A 136 16.04 -8.07 -14.98
C GLY A 136 15.38 -7.75 -13.66
N GLY A 137 14.20 -8.32 -13.40
CA GLY A 137 13.44 -8.00 -12.20
C GLY A 137 12.54 -9.15 -11.72
N VAL A 138 11.60 -8.83 -10.86
CA VAL A 138 10.57 -9.76 -10.35
C VAL A 138 9.23 -9.07 -10.51
N THR A 139 8.40 -9.57 -11.42
CA THR A 139 7.12 -8.92 -11.76
C THR A 139 6.14 -8.94 -10.59
N TRP A 140 5.34 -7.87 -10.47
CA TRP A 140 4.22 -7.77 -9.52
C TRP A 140 3.28 -8.99 -9.60
N GLU A 141 2.90 -9.38 -10.81
CA GLU A 141 2.08 -10.58 -11.05
C GLU A 141 2.67 -11.82 -10.36
N SER A 142 3.99 -12.00 -10.44
CA SER A 142 4.70 -13.16 -9.90
C SER A 142 4.81 -13.17 -8.36
N MET A 143 4.58 -12.02 -7.70
CA MET A 143 4.50 -11.94 -6.22
C MET A 143 3.19 -12.52 -5.69
N GLY A 144 2.19 -12.67 -6.57
CA GLY A 144 0.97 -13.42 -6.29
C GLY A 144 -0.13 -12.62 -5.59
N PRO A 145 -1.20 -13.32 -5.17
CA PRO A 145 -2.39 -12.68 -4.62
C PRO A 145 -2.13 -11.97 -3.28
N ASP A 146 -1.21 -12.47 -2.45
CA ASP A 146 -0.90 -11.85 -1.16
C ASP A 146 -0.32 -10.43 -1.32
N ALA A 147 0.44 -10.17 -2.40
CA ALA A 147 0.92 -8.83 -2.71
C ALA A 147 -0.24 -7.91 -3.14
N ARG A 148 -1.02 -8.32 -4.14
CA ARG A 148 -2.14 -7.52 -4.68
C ARG A 148 -3.21 -7.22 -3.64
N GLU A 149 -3.76 -8.26 -3.01
CA GLU A 149 -4.77 -8.13 -1.97
C GLU A 149 -4.24 -7.35 -0.77
N GLY A 150 -2.98 -7.61 -0.38
CA GLY A 150 -2.34 -6.92 0.73
C GLY A 150 -2.27 -5.41 0.51
N GLN A 151 -1.77 -4.98 -0.66
CA GLN A 151 -1.68 -3.56 -1.01
C GLN A 151 -3.06 -2.90 -1.10
N ALA A 152 -3.99 -3.53 -1.82
CA ALA A 152 -5.33 -3.01 -2.02
C ALA A 152 -6.09 -2.81 -0.70
N VAL A 153 -6.02 -3.80 0.20
CA VAL A 153 -6.74 -3.77 1.47
C VAL A 153 -6.06 -2.86 2.50
N LEU A 154 -4.73 -2.67 2.41
CA LEU A 154 -3.99 -1.73 3.27
C LEU A 154 -4.44 -0.28 3.01
N ASN A 155 -4.60 0.11 1.75
CA ASN A 155 -4.97 1.48 1.37
C ASN A 155 -6.47 1.76 1.44
N ARG A 156 -7.29 0.72 1.41
CA ARG A 156 -8.76 0.84 1.36
C ARG A 156 -9.35 1.77 2.42
N PRO A 157 -9.01 1.68 3.72
CA PRO A 157 -9.58 2.57 4.74
C PRO A 157 -9.27 4.05 4.48
N MET A 158 -8.04 4.37 4.08
CA MET A 158 -7.63 5.72 3.73
C MET A 158 -8.45 6.28 2.56
N TYR A 159 -8.59 5.52 1.47
CA TYR A 159 -9.41 5.95 0.34
C TYR A 159 -10.87 6.16 0.73
N LEU A 160 -11.48 5.20 1.44
CA LEU A 160 -12.90 5.27 1.79
C LEU A 160 -13.21 6.38 2.80
N HIS A 161 -12.31 6.70 3.74
CA HIS A 161 -12.61 7.59 4.87
C HIS A 161 -11.87 8.93 4.87
N GLN A 162 -10.79 9.08 4.06
CA GLN A 162 -10.02 10.32 4.07
C GLN A 162 -9.94 11.00 2.70
N LEU A 163 -9.87 10.25 1.59
CA LEU A 163 -9.65 10.85 0.27
C LEU A 163 -10.65 11.96 -0.05
N CYS A 164 -11.93 11.65 -0.05
CA CYS A 164 -12.98 12.61 -0.42
C CYS A 164 -13.48 13.47 0.74
N GLN A 165 -13.23 13.07 1.98
CA GLN A 165 -13.70 13.75 3.18
C GLN A 165 -12.67 14.76 3.74
N GLN A 166 -11.37 14.49 3.51
CA GLN A 166 -10.29 15.28 4.12
C GLN A 166 -9.30 15.81 3.09
N PHE A 167 -8.84 14.99 2.14
CA PHE A 167 -7.74 15.37 1.24
C PHE A 167 -8.21 16.25 0.08
N LEU A 168 -9.11 15.75 -0.75
CA LEU A 168 -9.56 16.49 -1.94
C LEU A 168 -10.28 17.80 -1.62
N PRO A 169 -11.06 17.95 -0.52
CA PRO A 169 -11.69 19.23 -0.17
C PRO A 169 -10.71 20.38 0.12
N VAL A 170 -9.46 20.09 0.46
CA VAL A 170 -8.42 21.13 0.66
C VAL A 170 -8.08 21.82 -0.67
N VAL A 171 -8.25 21.13 -1.79
CA VAL A 171 -8.03 21.65 -3.15
C VAL A 171 -9.35 22.17 -3.68
N THR A 172 -9.70 23.42 -3.31
CA THR A 172 -11.04 23.98 -3.43
C THR A 172 -11.62 24.00 -4.84
N ASP A 173 -10.81 24.29 -5.87
CA ASP A 173 -11.24 24.28 -7.26
C ASP A 173 -11.49 22.86 -7.78
N LEU A 174 -10.63 21.89 -7.43
CA LEU A 174 -10.84 20.49 -7.73
C LEU A 174 -12.10 19.96 -7.03
N HIS A 175 -12.25 20.26 -5.74
CA HIS A 175 -13.44 19.86 -4.97
C HIS A 175 -14.73 20.40 -5.60
N ALA A 176 -14.73 21.66 -6.07
CA ALA A 176 -15.86 22.27 -6.77
C ALA A 176 -16.15 21.52 -8.08
N THR A 177 -15.14 21.27 -8.91
CA THR A 177 -15.27 20.51 -10.16
C THR A 177 -15.90 19.14 -9.92
N LEU A 178 -15.37 18.36 -8.97
CA LEU A 178 -15.90 17.03 -8.66
C LEU A 178 -17.34 17.08 -8.08
N SER A 179 -17.67 18.12 -7.30
CA SER A 179 -19.01 18.30 -6.73
C SER A 179 -20.06 18.66 -7.77
N ASP A 180 -19.66 19.38 -8.83
CA ASP A 180 -20.54 19.73 -9.95
C ASP A 180 -20.82 18.53 -10.86
N GLY A 181 -19.91 17.55 -10.88
CA GLY A 181 -19.99 16.32 -11.69
C GLY A 181 -18.97 16.33 -12.81
N GLY A 182 -19.03 15.32 -13.68
CA GLY A 182 -18.13 15.18 -14.82
C GLY A 182 -17.47 13.81 -14.90
N GLN A 183 -16.48 13.68 -15.78
CA GLN A 183 -15.74 12.45 -15.99
C GLN A 183 -14.32 12.55 -15.41
N VAL A 184 -13.90 11.57 -14.65
CA VAL A 184 -12.56 11.51 -14.10
C VAL A 184 -11.84 10.23 -14.48
N ALA A 185 -10.52 10.32 -14.68
CA ALA A 185 -9.67 9.16 -14.89
C ALA A 185 -8.86 8.83 -13.64
N ASP A 186 -8.71 7.55 -13.33
CA ASP A 186 -7.88 7.03 -12.25
C ASP A 186 -6.88 6.03 -12.85
N LEU A 187 -5.62 6.42 -12.92
CA LEU A 187 -4.56 5.69 -13.61
C LEU A 187 -3.74 4.86 -12.61
N GLY A 188 -3.58 3.56 -12.88
CA GLY A 188 -2.91 2.64 -11.97
C GLY A 188 -3.77 2.33 -10.73
N MET A 189 -5.09 2.16 -10.93
CA MET A 189 -6.07 2.08 -9.84
C MET A 189 -6.04 0.78 -9.03
N GLY A 190 -5.24 -0.21 -9.40
CA GLY A 190 -5.17 -1.51 -8.73
C GLY A 190 -6.53 -2.21 -8.62
N GLU A 191 -6.95 -2.57 -7.40
CA GLU A 191 -8.26 -3.17 -7.13
C GLU A 191 -9.41 -2.15 -7.03
N GLY A 192 -9.19 -0.88 -7.44
CA GLY A 192 -10.20 0.14 -7.68
C GLY A 192 -10.70 0.89 -6.45
N TRP A 193 -10.04 0.80 -5.30
CA TRP A 193 -10.55 1.43 -4.07
C TRP A 193 -10.53 2.95 -4.11
N SER A 194 -9.55 3.57 -4.78
CA SER A 194 -9.51 5.01 -5.06
C SER A 194 -10.68 5.45 -5.94
N SER A 195 -10.91 4.75 -7.06
CA SER A 195 -12.03 4.99 -7.99
C SER A 195 -13.39 4.85 -7.32
N ILE A 196 -13.56 3.79 -6.51
CA ILE A 196 -14.79 3.55 -5.73
C ILE A 196 -15.00 4.67 -4.71
N ALA A 197 -13.97 5.07 -3.98
CA ALA A 197 -14.05 6.15 -3.01
C ALA A 197 -14.42 7.50 -3.66
N LEU A 198 -13.86 7.80 -4.83
CA LEU A 198 -14.22 8.98 -5.64
C LEU A 198 -15.71 8.95 -6.00
N ALA A 199 -16.22 7.83 -6.52
CA ALA A 199 -17.63 7.69 -6.89
C ALA A 199 -18.59 7.77 -5.70
N LEU A 200 -18.19 7.25 -4.54
CA LEU A 200 -18.98 7.35 -3.30
C LEU A 200 -18.99 8.80 -2.74
N GLY A 201 -17.83 9.45 -2.75
CA GLY A 201 -17.66 10.81 -2.22
C GLY A 201 -18.27 11.90 -3.13
N TYR A 202 -18.27 11.68 -4.45
CA TYR A 202 -18.81 12.61 -5.43
C TYR A 202 -19.86 11.93 -6.33
N PRO A 203 -21.13 11.89 -5.91
CA PRO A 203 -22.16 11.06 -6.56
C PRO A 203 -22.52 11.45 -8.01
N LYS A 204 -22.04 12.60 -8.49
CA LYS A 204 -22.32 13.09 -9.84
C LYS A 204 -21.22 12.80 -10.87
N ILE A 205 -20.07 12.29 -10.44
CA ILE A 205 -18.99 11.96 -11.35
C ILE A 205 -19.14 10.54 -11.91
N GLU A 206 -18.57 10.35 -13.09
CA GLU A 206 -18.29 9.05 -13.68
C GLU A 206 -16.78 8.80 -13.61
N VAL A 207 -16.36 7.64 -13.15
CA VAL A 207 -14.95 7.29 -12.93
C VAL A 207 -14.50 6.22 -13.90
N HIS A 208 -13.43 6.48 -14.64
CA HIS A 208 -12.78 5.54 -15.55
C HIS A 208 -11.43 5.14 -14.95
N GLY A 209 -11.34 3.92 -14.46
CA GLY A 209 -10.13 3.36 -13.88
C GLY A 209 -9.36 2.52 -14.90
N PHE A 210 -8.04 2.67 -14.91
CA PHE A 210 -7.13 1.99 -15.84
C PHE A 210 -6.01 1.29 -15.07
N ASP A 211 -5.74 0.04 -15.42
CA ASP A 211 -4.64 -0.72 -14.85
C ASP A 211 -4.11 -1.75 -15.85
N VAL A 212 -2.86 -2.20 -15.67
CA VAL A 212 -2.20 -3.20 -16.50
C VAL A 212 -2.37 -4.63 -15.98
N ASP A 213 -2.74 -4.80 -14.69
CA ASP A 213 -2.92 -6.11 -14.07
C ASP A 213 -4.36 -6.61 -14.21
N ALA A 214 -4.54 -7.66 -15.02
CA ALA A 214 -5.87 -8.24 -15.27
C ALA A 214 -6.55 -8.76 -13.99
N ALA A 215 -5.80 -9.25 -13.01
CA ALA A 215 -6.35 -9.74 -11.75
C ALA A 215 -6.91 -8.58 -10.92
N SER A 216 -6.18 -7.47 -10.84
CA SER A 216 -6.61 -6.23 -10.19
C SER A 216 -7.86 -5.63 -10.84
N VAL A 217 -7.90 -5.52 -12.17
CA VAL A 217 -9.07 -5.03 -12.92
C VAL A 217 -10.31 -5.89 -12.64
N ASN A 218 -10.16 -7.21 -12.59
CA ASN A 218 -11.28 -8.10 -12.28
C ASN A 218 -11.72 -7.97 -10.80
N ALA A 219 -10.80 -7.76 -9.88
CA ALA A 219 -11.13 -7.48 -8.47
C ALA A 219 -11.84 -6.12 -8.34
N ALA A 220 -11.37 -5.08 -9.02
CA ALA A 220 -11.97 -3.74 -9.03
C ALA A 220 -13.44 -3.77 -9.46
N ARG A 221 -13.76 -4.53 -10.51
CA ARG A 221 -15.15 -4.70 -10.97
C ARG A 221 -16.05 -5.36 -9.92
N ARG A 222 -15.56 -6.39 -9.22
CA ARG A 222 -16.30 -7.01 -8.11
C ARG A 222 -16.48 -6.02 -6.95
N ASN A 223 -15.41 -5.33 -6.56
CA ASN A 223 -15.45 -4.36 -5.48
C ASN A 223 -16.44 -3.22 -5.75
N ALA A 224 -16.49 -2.69 -6.99
CA ALA A 224 -17.45 -1.67 -7.38
C ALA A 224 -18.90 -2.18 -7.33
N HIS A 225 -19.14 -3.41 -7.80
CA HIS A 225 -20.45 -4.06 -7.72
C HIS A 225 -20.89 -4.25 -6.25
N ASP A 226 -20.00 -4.75 -5.40
CA ASP A 226 -20.30 -4.99 -3.98
C ASP A 226 -20.55 -3.68 -3.20
N ARG A 227 -20.01 -2.56 -3.70
CA ARG A 227 -20.23 -1.21 -3.15
C ARG A 227 -21.38 -0.45 -3.84
N GLY A 228 -22.00 -1.04 -4.86
CA GLY A 228 -23.16 -0.48 -5.56
C GLY A 228 -22.86 0.79 -6.34
N VAL A 229 -21.67 0.87 -6.96
CA VAL A 229 -21.20 2.01 -7.79
C VAL A 229 -20.80 1.59 -9.20
N ASP A 230 -21.01 0.34 -9.58
CA ASP A 230 -20.66 -0.24 -10.88
C ASP A 230 -21.42 0.39 -12.08
N ASP A 231 -22.48 1.13 -11.82
CA ASP A 231 -23.19 1.96 -12.79
C ASP A 231 -22.41 3.24 -13.21
N ARG A 232 -21.46 3.69 -12.39
CA ARG A 232 -20.70 4.94 -12.56
C ARG A 232 -19.18 4.76 -12.52
N VAL A 233 -18.70 3.55 -12.27
CA VAL A 233 -17.26 3.25 -12.22
C VAL A 233 -16.93 2.17 -13.25
N HIS A 234 -16.08 2.51 -14.21
CA HIS A 234 -15.74 1.65 -15.35
C HIS A 234 -14.26 1.31 -15.35
N PHE A 235 -13.92 0.02 -15.36
CA PHE A 235 -12.54 -0.44 -15.29
C PHE A 235 -12.06 -1.06 -16.59
N SER A 236 -10.90 -0.63 -17.07
CA SER A 236 -10.28 -1.08 -18.32
C SER A 236 -8.88 -1.62 -18.08
N LEU A 237 -8.57 -2.74 -18.73
CA LEU A 237 -7.22 -3.31 -18.77
C LEU A 237 -6.42 -2.60 -19.88
N VAL A 238 -5.57 -1.64 -19.51
CA VAL A 238 -4.83 -0.79 -20.44
C VAL A 238 -3.48 -0.40 -19.86
N ASP A 239 -2.42 -0.55 -20.65
CA ASP A 239 -1.13 0.08 -20.36
C ASP A 239 -1.16 1.54 -20.84
N VAL A 240 -1.34 2.45 -19.89
CA VAL A 240 -1.40 3.89 -20.18
C VAL A 240 -0.05 4.51 -20.54
N ALA A 241 1.07 3.89 -20.16
CA ALA A 241 2.40 4.37 -20.56
C ALA A 241 2.73 4.01 -22.03
N GLY A 242 2.29 2.82 -22.47
CA GLY A 242 2.51 2.34 -23.84
C GLY A 242 1.54 2.86 -24.89
N GLN A 243 0.45 3.49 -24.49
CA GLN A 243 -0.61 3.96 -25.39
C GLN A 243 -0.81 5.48 -25.29
N ALA A 244 0.12 6.25 -25.86
CA ALA A 244 -0.21 7.66 -26.14
C ALA A 244 -1.53 7.71 -26.93
N PRO A 245 -2.53 8.52 -26.49
CA PRO A 245 -3.77 8.66 -27.26
C PRO A 245 -3.42 9.12 -28.67
N GLU A 246 -3.70 8.27 -29.67
CA GLU A 246 -3.64 8.74 -31.06
C GLU A 246 -4.61 9.90 -31.19
N ALA A 247 -4.15 10.99 -31.82
CA ALA A 247 -5.01 12.13 -32.12
C ALA A 247 -6.25 11.64 -32.89
N GLY A 248 -7.41 11.60 -32.21
CA GLY A 248 -8.66 11.07 -32.75
C GLY A 248 -9.29 9.92 -31.95
N ARG A 249 -8.65 9.37 -30.89
CA ARG A 249 -9.33 8.50 -29.93
C ARG A 249 -10.27 9.32 -29.04
N ALA A 250 -11.41 8.73 -28.69
CA ALA A 250 -12.49 9.37 -27.94
C ALA A 250 -12.09 9.90 -26.55
N ASP A 251 -10.91 9.53 -26.06
CA ASP A 251 -10.48 9.78 -24.68
C ASP A 251 -9.55 11.00 -24.55
N ALA A 252 -9.06 11.58 -25.65
CA ALA A 252 -8.18 12.76 -25.60
C ALA A 252 -8.97 14.02 -25.21
N GLY A 253 -8.53 14.71 -24.14
CA GLY A 253 -9.18 15.93 -23.64
C GLY A 253 -10.59 15.69 -23.10
N THR A 254 -10.86 14.52 -22.51
CA THR A 254 -12.20 14.09 -22.07
C THR A 254 -12.42 14.33 -20.58
N TYR A 255 -11.37 14.17 -19.76
CA TYR A 255 -11.54 14.11 -18.31
C TYR A 255 -11.41 15.46 -17.63
N ASP A 256 -12.34 15.75 -16.74
CA ASP A 256 -12.40 16.96 -15.90
C ASP A 256 -11.35 16.95 -14.78
N ALA A 257 -10.84 15.76 -14.42
CA ALA A 257 -9.68 15.55 -13.58
C ALA A 257 -9.03 14.20 -13.89
N VAL A 258 -7.71 14.10 -13.69
CA VAL A 258 -6.95 12.85 -13.82
C VAL A 258 -6.20 12.59 -12.53
N PHE A 259 -6.25 11.36 -12.05
CA PHE A 259 -5.61 10.92 -10.81
C PHE A 259 -4.61 9.80 -11.07
N ALA A 260 -3.56 9.77 -10.27
CA ALA A 260 -2.62 8.66 -10.14
C ALA A 260 -2.25 8.54 -8.66
N PHE A 261 -2.67 7.48 -8.00
CA PHE A 261 -2.49 7.28 -6.56
C PHE A 261 -1.54 6.12 -6.30
N GLU A 262 -0.36 6.42 -5.75
CA GLU A 262 0.63 5.45 -5.28
C GLU A 262 1.02 4.42 -6.37
N CYS A 263 1.30 4.91 -7.57
CA CYS A 263 1.65 4.04 -8.69
C CYS A 263 2.77 4.58 -9.59
N LEU A 264 3.04 5.90 -9.58
CA LEU A 264 3.96 6.51 -10.54
C LEU A 264 5.40 6.02 -10.36
N HIS A 265 5.82 5.75 -9.14
CA HIS A 265 7.16 5.24 -8.83
C HIS A 265 7.40 3.81 -9.32
N ASP A 266 6.33 3.04 -9.60
CA ASP A 266 6.38 1.67 -10.12
C ASP A 266 6.41 1.62 -11.65
N VAL A 267 5.89 2.67 -12.31
CA VAL A 267 5.71 2.71 -13.76
C VAL A 267 7.06 2.63 -14.49
N PRO A 268 7.23 1.70 -15.46
CA PRO A 268 8.47 1.59 -16.23
C PRO A 268 8.82 2.83 -17.06
N ASP A 269 7.81 3.50 -17.63
CA ASP A 269 7.92 4.76 -18.38
C ASP A 269 7.05 5.85 -17.75
N PRO A 270 7.50 6.50 -16.67
CA PRO A 270 6.74 7.56 -16.01
C PRO A 270 6.52 8.80 -16.90
N VAL A 271 7.41 9.07 -17.85
CA VAL A 271 7.24 10.17 -18.78
C VAL A 271 6.11 9.88 -19.78
N GLY A 272 6.06 8.68 -20.35
CA GLY A 272 4.95 8.23 -21.20
C GLY A 272 3.62 8.21 -20.45
N PHE A 273 3.62 7.71 -19.22
CA PHE A 273 2.46 7.70 -18.32
C PHE A 273 1.91 9.12 -18.07
N LEU A 274 2.75 10.05 -17.66
CA LEU A 274 2.37 11.45 -17.41
C LEU A 274 1.98 12.17 -18.70
N SER A 275 2.60 11.86 -19.84
CA SER A 275 2.20 12.40 -21.15
C SER A 275 0.79 11.97 -21.51
N THR A 276 0.43 10.71 -21.23
CA THR A 276 -0.94 10.21 -21.41
C THR A 276 -1.90 10.91 -20.46
N ALA A 277 -1.56 11.00 -19.17
CA ALA A 277 -2.38 11.72 -18.19
C ALA A 277 -2.71 13.16 -18.65
N ARG A 278 -1.70 13.88 -19.16
CA ARG A 278 -1.85 15.22 -19.72
C ARG A 278 -2.74 15.25 -20.95
N ALA A 279 -2.60 14.28 -21.84
CA ALA A 279 -3.33 14.25 -23.12
C ALA A 279 -4.82 13.92 -22.96
N ILE A 280 -5.19 13.10 -21.97
CA ILE A 280 -6.59 12.73 -21.69
C ILE A 280 -7.30 13.79 -20.84
N ALA A 281 -6.59 14.62 -20.08
CA ALA A 281 -7.14 15.73 -19.32
C ALA A 281 -7.68 16.82 -20.26
N GLN A 282 -8.83 17.41 -19.95
CA GLN A 282 -9.33 18.61 -20.64
C GLN A 282 -8.33 19.77 -20.49
N PRO A 283 -8.32 20.73 -21.41
CA PRO A 283 -7.48 21.91 -21.26
C PRO A 283 -7.71 22.62 -19.91
N GLY A 284 -6.68 22.64 -19.06
CA GLY A 284 -6.74 23.23 -17.72
C GLY A 284 -7.28 22.33 -16.62
N ALA A 285 -7.70 21.10 -16.94
CA ALA A 285 -8.10 20.14 -15.94
C ALA A 285 -6.90 19.69 -15.06
N PRO A 286 -7.11 19.52 -13.75
CA PRO A 286 -6.04 19.12 -12.85
C PRO A 286 -5.60 17.67 -13.08
N VAL A 287 -4.29 17.44 -13.08
CA VAL A 287 -3.69 16.12 -12.95
C VAL A 287 -3.10 16.01 -11.55
N ILE A 288 -3.60 15.10 -10.75
CA ILE A 288 -3.23 14.91 -9.35
C ILE A 288 -2.46 13.60 -9.19
N VAL A 289 -1.28 13.70 -8.62
CA VAL A 289 -0.45 12.55 -8.26
C VAL A 289 -0.34 12.49 -6.74
N MET A 290 -0.63 11.34 -6.14
CA MET A 290 -0.26 11.01 -4.78
C MET A 290 0.81 9.93 -4.85
N ASP A 291 1.92 10.16 -4.17
CA ASP A 291 3.01 9.19 -4.11
C ASP A 291 3.72 9.29 -2.76
N GLU A 292 4.66 8.42 -2.48
CA GLU A 292 5.33 8.34 -1.19
C GLU A 292 6.00 9.66 -0.78
N ARG A 293 5.85 10.02 0.48
CA ARG A 293 6.48 11.20 1.07
C ARG A 293 7.93 10.89 1.45
N THR A 294 8.84 11.13 0.52
CA THR A 294 10.27 10.96 0.73
C THR A 294 10.94 12.30 1.11
N ALA A 295 12.14 12.26 1.69
CA ALA A 295 12.98 13.43 1.83
C ALA A 295 13.39 13.99 0.44
N ASP A 296 13.76 15.27 0.36
CA ASP A 296 14.13 15.88 -0.92
C ASP A 296 15.45 15.35 -1.46
N GLU A 297 16.37 14.95 -0.55
CA GLU A 297 17.66 14.34 -0.86
C GLU A 297 17.89 13.07 -0.02
N PHE A 298 18.89 12.28 -0.39
CA PHE A 298 19.29 11.12 0.41
C PHE A 298 19.79 11.58 1.78
N ASP A 299 19.17 11.05 2.84
CA ASP A 299 19.53 11.31 4.22
C ASP A 299 19.73 9.95 4.95
N PRO A 300 20.96 9.65 5.42
CA PRO A 300 21.22 8.42 6.16
C PRO A 300 20.54 8.39 7.54
N GLU A 301 20.07 9.53 8.04
CA GLU A 301 19.35 9.67 9.30
C GLU A 301 17.83 9.83 9.08
N ALA A 302 17.35 9.63 7.86
CA ALA A 302 15.92 9.60 7.56
C ALA A 302 15.18 8.62 8.48
N GLY A 303 13.99 9.00 8.91
CA GLY A 303 13.21 8.28 9.90
C GLY A 303 12.70 6.90 9.44
N PRO A 304 11.91 6.22 10.29
CA PRO A 304 11.46 4.85 10.05
C PRO A 304 10.60 4.70 8.79
N ILE A 305 9.86 5.73 8.39
CA ILE A 305 9.05 5.71 7.17
C ILE A 305 9.95 5.55 5.93
N GLU A 306 10.98 6.39 5.77
CA GLU A 306 11.86 6.28 4.60
C GLU A 306 12.67 4.97 4.63
N GLN A 307 13.02 4.46 5.83
CA GLN A 307 13.62 3.13 5.96
C GLN A 307 12.68 2.03 5.44
N LEU A 308 11.38 2.11 5.75
CA LEU A 308 10.36 1.18 5.26
C LEU A 308 10.21 1.28 3.74
N LEU A 309 10.14 2.50 3.19
CA LEU A 309 10.04 2.74 1.75
C LEU A 309 11.25 2.17 0.98
N TYR A 310 12.48 2.32 1.50
CA TYR A 310 13.64 1.62 0.93
C TYR A 310 13.52 0.10 1.00
N GLY A 311 12.93 -0.44 2.07
CA GLY A 311 12.65 -1.87 2.20
C GLY A 311 11.71 -2.38 1.10
N PHE A 312 10.60 -1.69 0.85
CA PHE A 312 9.68 -1.99 -0.25
C PHE A 312 10.34 -1.78 -1.61
N SER A 313 11.08 -0.69 -1.79
CA SER A 313 11.81 -0.44 -3.04
C SER A 313 12.74 -1.60 -3.39
N LEU A 314 13.55 -2.08 -2.44
CA LEU A 314 14.49 -3.18 -2.66
C LEU A 314 13.81 -4.52 -2.99
N THR A 315 12.64 -4.79 -2.45
CA THR A 315 12.04 -6.13 -2.49
C THR A 315 10.80 -6.22 -3.38
N CYS A 316 10.24 -5.10 -3.81
CA CYS A 316 9.01 -5.00 -4.57
C CYS A 316 9.12 -4.05 -5.78
N CYS A 317 9.02 -2.74 -5.54
CA CYS A 317 8.78 -1.75 -6.58
C CYS A 317 9.93 -1.62 -7.59
N LEU A 318 11.17 -1.53 -7.13
CA LEU A 318 12.32 -1.46 -8.04
C LEU A 318 12.52 -2.76 -8.85
N PRO A 319 12.44 -3.97 -8.27
CA PRO A 319 12.45 -5.21 -9.03
C PRO A 319 11.30 -5.37 -10.03
N ASP A 320 10.09 -4.92 -9.68
CA ASP A 320 8.97 -4.95 -10.62
C ASP A 320 9.23 -4.03 -11.81
N SER A 321 9.55 -2.76 -11.55
CA SER A 321 9.89 -1.81 -12.60
C SER A 321 11.02 -2.34 -13.52
N LEU A 322 12.09 -2.88 -12.95
CA LEU A 322 13.21 -3.48 -13.69
C LEU A 322 12.86 -4.76 -14.47
N SER A 323 11.72 -5.38 -14.20
CA SER A 323 11.24 -6.54 -14.96
C SER A 323 10.77 -6.17 -16.37
N HIS A 324 10.52 -4.89 -16.62
CA HIS A 324 10.05 -4.34 -17.89
C HIS A 324 11.22 -3.80 -18.72
N PRO A 325 11.39 -4.25 -19.99
CA PRO A 325 12.45 -3.75 -20.86
C PRO A 325 12.35 -2.23 -21.08
N GLY A 326 13.47 -1.53 -20.89
CA GLY A 326 13.52 -0.07 -21.07
C GLY A 326 13.04 0.76 -19.89
N SER A 327 12.71 0.12 -18.77
CA SER A 327 12.30 0.82 -17.53
C SER A 327 13.36 1.83 -17.07
N ILE A 328 12.89 2.97 -16.58
CA ILE A 328 13.72 3.99 -15.92
C ILE A 328 14.15 3.54 -14.51
N ALA A 329 13.45 2.55 -13.93
CA ALA A 329 13.75 1.97 -12.62
C ALA A 329 13.72 3.00 -11.46
N THR A 330 12.61 3.71 -11.33
CA THR A 330 12.44 4.75 -10.28
C THR A 330 12.46 4.13 -8.88
N GLY A 331 11.58 3.17 -8.61
CA GLY A 331 11.40 2.55 -7.29
C GLY A 331 10.70 3.46 -6.29
N THR A 332 10.27 2.91 -5.17
CA THR A 332 9.42 3.54 -4.15
C THR A 332 9.96 4.89 -3.64
N VAL A 333 11.29 5.04 -3.55
CA VAL A 333 11.90 6.28 -3.02
C VAL A 333 12.05 7.32 -4.13
N MET A 334 10.94 7.66 -4.78
CA MET A 334 10.89 8.73 -5.78
C MET A 334 10.96 10.09 -5.10
N ARG A 335 11.99 10.87 -5.42
CA ARG A 335 12.16 12.22 -4.87
C ARG A 335 11.25 13.22 -5.58
N HIS A 336 10.88 14.31 -4.90
CA HIS A 336 10.12 15.40 -5.51
C HIS A 336 10.78 15.91 -6.80
N SER A 337 12.08 16.14 -6.80
CA SER A 337 12.84 16.57 -7.98
C SER A 337 12.81 15.56 -9.14
N THR A 338 12.70 14.26 -8.83
CA THR A 338 12.54 13.21 -9.85
C THR A 338 11.18 13.32 -10.52
N LEU A 339 10.11 13.47 -9.74
CA LEU A 339 8.76 13.71 -10.26
C LEU A 339 8.69 14.99 -11.10
N GLU A 340 9.30 16.11 -10.64
CA GLU A 340 9.39 17.35 -11.42
C GLU A 340 10.07 17.14 -12.78
N SER A 341 11.15 16.35 -12.80
CA SER A 341 11.86 16.01 -14.04
C SER A 341 10.96 15.24 -15.01
N TYR A 342 10.23 14.24 -14.53
CA TYR A 342 9.30 13.46 -15.34
C TYR A 342 8.13 14.31 -15.85
N ALA A 343 7.52 15.10 -14.99
CA ALA A 343 6.41 15.98 -15.35
C ALA A 343 6.83 17.00 -16.43
N LYS A 344 8.02 17.60 -16.27
CA LYS A 344 8.58 18.52 -17.27
C LYS A 344 8.83 17.83 -18.61
N ALA A 345 9.40 16.62 -18.60
CA ALA A 345 9.61 15.84 -19.82
C ALA A 345 8.29 15.43 -20.49
N ALA A 346 7.21 15.24 -19.73
CA ALA A 346 5.87 14.97 -20.19
C ALA A 346 5.11 16.22 -20.67
N GLY A 347 5.72 17.42 -20.56
CA GLY A 347 5.19 18.68 -21.06
C GLY A 347 4.33 19.47 -20.07
N PHE A 348 4.38 19.13 -18.78
CA PHE A 348 3.85 20.00 -17.71
C PHE A 348 4.82 21.14 -17.43
N GLU A 349 4.29 22.33 -17.12
CA GLU A 349 5.09 23.51 -16.82
C GLU A 349 5.42 23.63 -15.32
N ARG A 350 4.60 22.99 -14.47
CA ARG A 350 4.62 23.18 -13.02
C ARG A 350 4.24 21.90 -12.28
N VAL A 351 4.86 21.71 -11.12
CA VAL A 351 4.51 20.69 -10.12
C VAL A 351 4.33 21.40 -8.78
N ASP A 352 3.11 21.50 -8.32
CA ASP A 352 2.79 22.12 -7.04
C ASP A 352 2.55 21.03 -5.99
N VAL A 353 3.22 21.11 -4.84
CA VAL A 353 2.88 20.29 -3.68
C VAL A 353 1.59 20.81 -3.07
N LEU A 354 0.58 19.96 -2.96
CA LEU A 354 -0.70 20.33 -2.38
C LEU A 354 -0.62 20.41 -0.84
N PRO A 355 -1.37 21.31 -0.19
CA PRO A 355 -1.34 21.48 1.26
C PRO A 355 -2.15 20.40 1.98
N ILE A 356 -1.87 19.14 1.65
CA ILE A 356 -2.46 17.94 2.26
C ILE A 356 -1.41 17.29 3.13
N GLU A 357 -1.65 17.26 4.44
CA GLU A 357 -0.72 16.64 5.38
C GLU A 357 -1.03 15.15 5.55
N HIS A 358 -0.05 14.31 5.25
CA HIS A 358 -0.09 12.87 5.47
C HIS A 358 1.32 12.37 5.82
N GLU A 359 1.43 11.35 6.68
CA GLU A 359 2.73 10.84 7.12
C GLU A 359 3.47 10.06 6.01
N MET A 360 2.71 9.25 5.25
CA MET A 360 3.25 8.35 4.22
C MET A 360 3.23 8.96 2.83
N PHE A 361 2.30 9.88 2.51
CA PHE A 361 2.05 10.33 1.16
C PHE A 361 2.22 11.84 0.99
N ARG A 362 2.61 12.24 -0.21
CA ARG A 362 2.63 13.62 -0.67
C ARG A 362 1.78 13.74 -1.93
N PHE A 363 0.97 14.79 -1.97
CA PHE A 363 0.08 15.05 -3.08
C PHE A 363 0.63 16.18 -3.94
N TYR A 364 0.55 15.99 -5.25
CA TYR A 364 1.06 16.92 -6.24
C TYR A 364 -0.03 17.27 -7.24
N ARG A 365 -0.02 18.52 -7.71
CA ARG A 365 -0.79 18.98 -8.85
C ARG A 365 0.16 19.33 -9.98
N LEU A 366 -0.05 18.72 -11.13
CA LEU A 366 0.68 18.98 -12.36
C LEU A 366 -0.10 19.97 -13.23
N GLY A 367 0.56 21.01 -13.74
CA GLY A 367 -0.07 22.06 -14.53
C GLY A 367 0.79 22.61 -15.67
#